data_2c028e4e82348efdaf7b8a156caa1aff
#
_entry.id   2c028e4e82348efdaf7b8a156caa1aff
#
_cell.length_a   1.000
_cell.length_b   1.000
_cell.length_c   1.000
_cell.angle_alpha   90.00
_cell.angle_beta   90.00
_cell.angle_gamma   90.00
#
_symmetry.space_group_name_H-M   'P 1'
#
loop_
_entity.id
_entity.type
_entity.pdbx_description
1 polymer ?
#
loop_
_entity_poly.entity_id
_entity_poly.type
_entity_poly.pdbx_seq_one_letter_code
_entity_poly.pdbx_strand_id
1 'polypeptide(L)'
;SEELARQCALPQYADALVCSNEALAHVLRQIGFSQVGNVLGIAAFLALPSVILVLLFAQTRIFFVMSRDGLLPEVLSRVHPKWQTPHIVTAITGLVVAVGAAFFPVGQLADIANAGTLYAFAMVAVAVMVLRRTAPNVERSFRTPVLWLVGPATIVGCVFLFLNLPFEAMMVLPIWGAIGVVIYFAYSRRRSHLGQGQVTVVDEVAGDSTMLPIDPPVT
;
A
#
# COMPACT_ATOMS: atom_id res chain seq x y z
N SER A 1 -10.98 -12.88 -16.09
CA SER A 1 -10.72 -14.06 -16.93
C SER A 1 -10.81 -13.67 -18.40
N GLU A 2 -10.01 -14.29 -19.25
CA GLU A 2 -9.98 -14.01 -20.71
C GLU A 2 -11.34 -14.20 -21.38
N GLU A 3 -12.15 -15.14 -20.88
CA GLU A 3 -13.51 -15.42 -21.36
C GLU A 3 -14.41 -14.18 -21.20
N LEU A 4 -14.37 -13.53 -20.05
CA LEU A 4 -15.15 -12.31 -19.78
C LEU A 4 -14.69 -11.15 -20.68
N ALA A 5 -13.39 -10.99 -20.87
CA ALA A 5 -12.84 -9.97 -21.78
C ALA A 5 -13.28 -10.19 -23.22
N ARG A 6 -13.34 -11.46 -23.67
CA ARG A 6 -13.86 -11.82 -25.01
C ARG A 6 -15.36 -11.55 -25.12
N GLN A 7 -16.15 -11.85 -24.07
CA GLN A 7 -17.57 -11.56 -24.06
C GLN A 7 -17.83 -10.06 -24.10
N CYS A 8 -17.08 -9.26 -23.36
CA CYS A 8 -17.21 -7.80 -23.35
C CYS A 8 -16.79 -7.14 -24.69
N ALA A 9 -16.01 -7.82 -25.52
CA ALA A 9 -15.65 -7.34 -26.85
C ALA A 9 -16.79 -7.53 -27.87
N LEU A 10 -17.83 -8.30 -27.55
CA LEU A 10 -18.98 -8.50 -28.44
C LEU A 10 -19.96 -7.33 -28.30
N PRO A 11 -20.45 -6.75 -29.42
CA PRO A 11 -21.32 -5.58 -29.41
C PRO A 11 -22.62 -5.77 -28.62
N GLN A 12 -23.10 -7.00 -28.51
CA GLN A 12 -24.30 -7.36 -27.75
C GLN A 12 -24.13 -7.26 -26.23
N TYR A 13 -22.89 -7.23 -25.71
CA TYR A 13 -22.58 -7.10 -24.29
C TYR A 13 -21.90 -5.78 -23.95
N ALA A 14 -21.77 -4.87 -24.92
CA ALA A 14 -21.15 -3.57 -24.72
C ALA A 14 -21.80 -2.74 -23.57
N ASP A 15 -23.12 -2.92 -23.41
CA ASP A 15 -23.93 -2.28 -22.38
C ASP A 15 -24.06 -3.14 -21.09
N ALA A 16 -23.40 -4.29 -21.01
CA ALA A 16 -23.46 -5.12 -19.82
C ALA A 16 -22.69 -4.47 -18.66
N LEU A 17 -23.29 -4.45 -17.49
CA LEU A 17 -22.73 -3.85 -16.26
C LEU A 17 -21.32 -4.37 -15.95
N VAL A 18 -21.09 -5.66 -16.20
CA VAL A 18 -19.82 -6.36 -15.96
C VAL A 18 -18.71 -5.88 -16.88
N CYS A 19 -19.06 -5.30 -18.04
CA CYS A 19 -18.12 -4.81 -19.05
C CYS A 19 -17.80 -3.32 -18.91
N SER A 20 -18.53 -2.60 -18.04
CA SER A 20 -18.32 -1.17 -17.81
C SER A 20 -17.25 -0.92 -16.75
N ASN A 21 -16.22 -0.17 -17.09
CA ASN A 21 -15.23 0.33 -16.13
C ASN A 21 -15.81 1.41 -15.19
N GLU A 22 -16.97 1.96 -15.52
CA GLU A 22 -17.72 2.97 -14.76
C GLU A 22 -19.00 2.37 -14.17
N ALA A 23 -18.91 1.23 -13.48
CA ALA A 23 -20.04 0.43 -13.04
C ALA A 23 -21.18 1.28 -12.40
N LEU A 24 -20.84 2.18 -11.47
CA LEU A 24 -21.84 2.99 -10.77
C LEU A 24 -22.50 4.03 -11.67
N ALA A 25 -21.74 4.73 -12.52
CA ALA A 25 -22.28 5.68 -13.47
C ALA A 25 -23.13 4.99 -14.54
N HIS A 26 -22.73 3.79 -14.95
CA HIS A 26 -23.47 2.97 -15.91
C HIS A 26 -24.84 2.52 -15.35
N VAL A 27 -24.87 2.02 -14.11
CA VAL A 27 -26.13 1.67 -13.42
C VAL A 27 -27.07 2.87 -13.37
N LEU A 28 -26.57 4.03 -12.97
CA LEU A 28 -27.40 5.25 -12.88
C LEU A 28 -28.00 5.64 -14.23
N ARG A 29 -27.24 5.48 -15.32
CA ARG A 29 -27.75 5.72 -16.68
C ARG A 29 -28.84 4.73 -17.06
N GLN A 30 -28.69 3.45 -16.72
CA GLN A 30 -29.68 2.41 -17.03
C GLN A 30 -31.01 2.59 -16.29
N ILE A 31 -30.97 3.05 -15.02
CA ILE A 31 -32.19 3.30 -14.23
C ILE A 31 -32.85 4.65 -14.55
N GLY A 32 -32.41 5.37 -15.59
CA GLY A 32 -33.02 6.60 -16.08
C GLY A 32 -32.42 7.89 -15.53
N PHE A 33 -31.45 7.84 -14.63
CA PHE A 33 -30.75 9.01 -14.08
C PHE A 33 -29.49 9.36 -14.84
N SER A 34 -29.58 9.51 -16.17
CA SER A 34 -28.42 9.72 -17.04
C SER A 34 -27.60 10.97 -16.69
N GLN A 35 -28.24 12.06 -16.28
CA GLN A 35 -27.56 13.28 -15.87
C GLN A 35 -26.73 13.07 -14.59
N VAL A 36 -27.29 12.36 -13.61
CA VAL A 36 -26.57 12.03 -12.37
C VAL A 36 -25.37 11.12 -12.66
N GLY A 37 -25.53 10.14 -13.56
CA GLY A 37 -24.44 9.30 -14.01
C GLY A 37 -23.30 10.07 -14.68
N ASN A 38 -23.61 11.08 -15.51
CA ASN A 38 -22.60 11.93 -16.14
C ASN A 38 -21.86 12.83 -15.13
N VAL A 39 -22.61 13.43 -14.20
CA VAL A 39 -22.00 14.25 -13.11
C VAL A 39 -21.08 13.39 -12.26
N LEU A 40 -21.49 12.16 -11.93
CA LEU A 40 -20.67 11.22 -11.17
C LEU A 40 -19.38 10.84 -11.93
N GLY A 41 -19.46 10.60 -13.24
CA GLY A 41 -18.29 10.32 -14.07
C GLY A 41 -17.29 11.49 -14.09
N ILE A 42 -17.77 12.70 -14.23
CA ILE A 42 -16.94 13.92 -14.20
C ILE A 42 -16.31 14.09 -12.78
N ALA A 43 -17.09 13.91 -11.73
CA ALA A 43 -16.61 13.99 -10.36
C ALA A 43 -15.51 12.96 -10.10
N ALA A 44 -15.68 11.72 -10.54
CA ALA A 44 -14.68 10.66 -10.44
C ALA A 44 -13.42 11.01 -11.22
N PHE A 45 -13.55 11.52 -12.44
CA PHE A 45 -12.42 11.95 -13.27
C PHE A 45 -11.58 13.05 -12.59
N LEU A 46 -12.19 13.96 -11.88
CA LEU A 46 -11.50 15.03 -11.13
C LEU A 46 -10.91 14.53 -9.80
N ALA A 47 -11.59 13.59 -9.14
CA ALA A 47 -11.17 13.07 -7.83
C ALA A 47 -9.99 12.07 -7.94
N LEU A 48 -9.99 11.19 -8.94
CA LEU A 48 -8.98 10.15 -9.09
C LEU A 48 -7.53 10.66 -9.13
N PRO A 49 -7.17 11.72 -9.88
CA PRO A 49 -5.81 12.26 -9.87
C PRO A 49 -5.36 12.73 -8.49
N SER A 50 -6.27 13.33 -7.71
CA SER A 50 -5.95 13.79 -6.35
C SER A 50 -5.62 12.61 -5.43
N VAL A 51 -6.39 11.52 -5.51
CA VAL A 51 -6.14 10.30 -4.74
C VAL A 51 -4.81 9.65 -5.14
N ILE A 52 -4.54 9.56 -6.45
CA ILE A 52 -3.27 9.00 -6.96
C ILE A 52 -2.07 9.80 -6.45
N LEU A 53 -2.15 11.13 -6.46
CA LEU A 53 -1.08 12.00 -5.93
C LEU A 53 -0.81 11.74 -4.44
N VAL A 54 -1.85 11.63 -3.63
CA VAL A 54 -1.72 11.36 -2.19
C VAL A 54 -1.10 9.98 -1.95
N LEU A 55 -1.53 8.96 -2.69
CA LEU A 55 -0.99 7.60 -2.57
C LEU A 55 0.49 7.54 -3.02
N LEU A 56 0.85 8.19 -4.13
CA LEU A 56 2.25 8.30 -4.57
C LEU A 56 3.11 8.99 -3.53
N PHE A 57 2.62 10.08 -2.94
CA PHE A 57 3.32 10.78 -1.88
C PHE A 57 3.52 9.91 -0.64
N ALA A 58 2.51 9.19 -0.20
CA ALA A 58 2.61 8.28 0.94
C ALA A 58 3.61 7.15 0.66
N GLN A 59 3.56 6.54 -0.53
CA GLN A 59 4.46 5.47 -0.93
C GLN A 59 5.92 5.94 -1.00
N THR A 60 6.19 7.10 -1.58
CA THR A 60 7.55 7.64 -1.66
C THR A 60 8.15 7.89 -0.29
N ARG A 61 7.35 8.30 0.70
CA ARG A 61 7.80 8.46 2.08
C ARG A 61 8.18 7.14 2.73
N ILE A 62 7.43 6.08 2.50
CA ILE A 62 7.76 4.75 3.03
C ILE A 62 9.11 4.28 2.49
N PHE A 63 9.33 4.36 1.18
CA PHE A 63 10.61 3.98 0.58
C PHE A 63 11.76 4.87 1.06
N PHE A 64 11.52 6.17 1.23
CA PHE A 64 12.50 7.10 1.78
C PHE A 64 12.95 6.68 3.17
N VAL A 65 12.00 6.40 4.07
CA VAL A 65 12.31 5.96 5.44
C VAL A 65 13.05 4.63 5.44
N MET A 66 12.58 3.64 4.66
CA MET A 66 13.26 2.34 4.54
C MET A 66 14.70 2.47 4.03
N SER A 67 14.95 3.38 3.08
CA SER A 67 16.28 3.64 2.57
C SER A 67 17.16 4.36 3.59
N ARG A 68 16.60 5.32 4.32
CA ARG A 68 17.29 6.03 5.40
C ARG A 68 17.70 5.09 6.53
N ASP A 69 16.85 4.12 6.86
CA ASP A 69 17.10 3.13 7.92
C ASP A 69 18.05 1.99 7.46
N GLY A 70 18.62 2.10 6.25
CA GLY A 70 19.57 1.14 5.69
C GLY A 70 18.93 -0.16 5.18
N LEU A 71 17.59 -0.22 5.08
CA LEU A 71 16.88 -1.40 4.54
C LEU A 71 16.91 -1.45 3.02
N LEU A 72 17.01 -0.30 2.36
CA LEU A 72 17.14 -0.15 0.91
C LEU A 72 18.40 0.68 0.58
N PRO A 73 18.84 0.68 -0.69
CA PRO A 73 20.00 1.48 -1.10
C PRO A 73 19.83 2.97 -0.76
N GLU A 74 20.85 3.59 -0.18
CA GLU A 74 20.86 5.00 0.26
C GLU A 74 20.59 6.01 -0.88
N VAL A 75 20.80 5.58 -2.13
CA VAL A 75 20.49 6.41 -3.31
C VAL A 75 19.01 6.83 -3.34
N LEU A 76 18.13 5.97 -2.81
CA LEU A 76 16.68 6.22 -2.76
C LEU A 76 16.29 7.27 -1.69
N SER A 77 17.14 7.51 -0.68
CA SER A 77 16.94 8.54 0.34
C SER A 77 17.49 9.91 -0.06
N ARG A 78 18.09 10.05 -1.26
CA ARG A 78 18.62 11.34 -1.71
C ARG A 78 17.51 12.34 -1.97
N VAL A 79 17.57 13.46 -1.26
CA VAL A 79 16.66 14.59 -1.40
C VAL A 79 17.22 15.60 -2.42
N HIS A 80 16.37 16.11 -3.27
CA HIS A 80 16.78 17.14 -4.24
C HIS A 80 17.08 18.46 -3.52
N PRO A 81 18.27 19.10 -3.72
CA PRO A 81 18.69 20.26 -2.94
C PRO A 81 17.74 21.46 -3.08
N LYS A 82 17.10 21.65 -4.23
CA LYS A 82 16.20 22.76 -4.48
C LYS A 82 14.75 22.50 -4.06
N TRP A 83 14.23 21.29 -4.29
CA TRP A 83 12.82 20.96 -4.07
C TRP A 83 12.57 20.18 -2.77
N GLN A 84 13.62 19.79 -2.06
CA GLN A 84 13.57 19.03 -0.81
C GLN A 84 12.64 17.79 -0.85
N THR A 85 12.58 17.15 -2.00
CA THR A 85 11.78 15.96 -2.25
C THR A 85 12.65 14.78 -2.68
N PRO A 86 12.32 13.54 -2.35
CA PRO A 86 13.06 12.35 -2.78
C PRO A 86 12.76 12.03 -4.25
N HIS A 87 13.33 12.82 -5.16
CA HIS A 87 13.01 12.81 -6.59
C HIS A 87 13.30 11.47 -7.28
N ILE A 88 14.34 10.74 -6.85
CA ILE A 88 14.71 9.44 -7.44
C ILE A 88 13.62 8.42 -7.15
N VAL A 89 13.20 8.29 -5.90
CA VAL A 89 12.10 7.36 -5.52
C VAL A 89 10.81 7.73 -6.23
N THR A 90 10.48 9.04 -6.26
CA THR A 90 9.26 9.51 -6.93
C THR A 90 9.26 9.16 -8.41
N ALA A 91 10.39 9.37 -9.11
CA ALA A 91 10.50 9.04 -10.53
C ALA A 91 10.40 7.53 -10.79
N ILE A 92 11.10 6.71 -10.01
CA ILE A 92 11.06 5.25 -10.15
C ILE A 92 9.64 4.73 -9.87
N THR A 93 9.04 5.16 -8.77
CA THR A 93 7.67 4.74 -8.40
C THR A 93 6.65 5.18 -9.45
N GLY A 94 6.72 6.43 -9.91
CA GLY A 94 5.83 6.94 -10.96
C GLY A 94 5.98 6.14 -12.25
N LEU A 95 7.21 5.80 -12.65
CA LEU A 95 7.46 4.99 -13.84
C LEU A 95 6.88 3.57 -13.69
N VAL A 96 7.13 2.91 -12.57
CA VAL A 96 6.61 1.56 -12.30
C VAL A 96 5.08 1.55 -12.32
N VAL A 97 4.44 2.54 -11.69
CA VAL A 97 2.98 2.68 -11.68
C VAL A 97 2.44 2.93 -13.09
N ALA A 98 3.08 3.81 -13.87
CA ALA A 98 2.67 4.12 -15.24
C ALA A 98 2.78 2.89 -16.16
N VAL A 99 3.88 2.13 -16.05
CA VAL A 99 4.07 0.89 -16.80
C VAL A 99 3.03 -0.15 -16.36
N GLY A 100 2.82 -0.33 -15.05
CA GLY A 100 1.79 -1.24 -14.54
C GLY A 100 0.40 -0.89 -15.07
N ALA A 101 0.01 0.37 -15.02
CA ALA A 101 -1.27 0.85 -15.51
C ALA A 101 -1.44 0.68 -17.04
N ALA A 102 -0.35 0.70 -17.80
CA ALA A 102 -0.39 0.51 -19.26
C ALA A 102 -0.57 -0.95 -19.68
N PHE A 103 -0.05 -1.91 -18.92
CA PHE A 103 -0.03 -3.33 -19.32
C PHE A 103 -1.08 -4.19 -18.61
N PHE A 104 -1.55 -3.77 -17.43
CA PHE A 104 -2.51 -4.57 -16.66
C PHE A 104 -3.91 -3.96 -16.70
N PRO A 105 -4.96 -4.78 -16.89
CA PRO A 105 -6.34 -4.32 -16.78
C PRO A 105 -6.67 -3.88 -15.36
N VAL A 106 -7.53 -2.87 -15.23
CA VAL A 106 -7.91 -2.25 -13.95
C VAL A 106 -8.40 -3.28 -12.92
N GLY A 107 -9.15 -4.30 -13.35
CA GLY A 107 -9.65 -5.36 -12.46
C GLY A 107 -8.52 -6.14 -11.79
N GLN A 108 -7.50 -6.54 -12.55
CA GLN A 108 -6.36 -7.27 -11.99
C GLN A 108 -5.56 -6.39 -11.01
N LEU A 109 -5.35 -5.11 -11.34
CA LEU A 109 -4.68 -4.17 -10.44
C LEU A 109 -5.46 -3.97 -9.14
N ALA A 110 -6.80 -3.91 -9.22
CA ALA A 110 -7.66 -3.80 -8.05
C ALA A 110 -7.57 -5.06 -7.16
N ASP A 111 -7.56 -6.25 -7.75
CA ASP A 111 -7.43 -7.51 -7.01
C ASP A 111 -6.07 -7.63 -6.31
N ILE A 112 -4.98 -7.22 -6.99
CA ILE A 112 -3.64 -7.16 -6.42
C ILE A 112 -3.57 -6.16 -5.25
N ALA A 113 -4.17 -4.97 -5.43
CA ALA A 113 -4.23 -3.95 -4.38
C ALA A 113 -5.02 -4.44 -3.16
N ASN A 114 -6.15 -5.13 -3.39
CA ASN A 114 -6.96 -5.74 -2.33
C ASN A 114 -6.17 -6.80 -1.56
N ALA A 115 -5.45 -7.69 -2.26
CA ALA A 115 -4.62 -8.70 -1.62
C ALA A 115 -3.57 -8.07 -0.68
N GLY A 116 -2.85 -7.04 -1.15
CA GLY A 116 -1.87 -6.32 -0.36
C GLY A 116 -2.48 -5.61 0.86
N THR A 117 -3.63 -5.00 0.68
CA THR A 117 -4.35 -4.26 1.75
C THR A 117 -4.85 -5.21 2.84
N LEU A 118 -5.45 -6.35 2.46
CA LEU A 118 -5.91 -7.36 3.42
C LEU A 118 -4.76 -7.93 4.24
N TYR A 119 -3.63 -8.18 3.59
CA TYR A 119 -2.41 -8.62 4.28
C TYR A 119 -1.92 -7.55 5.27
N ALA A 120 -1.85 -6.29 4.84
CA ALA A 120 -1.42 -5.19 5.70
C ALA A 120 -2.33 -5.06 6.93
N PHE A 121 -3.64 -5.15 6.78
CA PHE A 121 -4.59 -5.10 7.90
C PHE A 121 -4.41 -6.26 8.87
N ALA A 122 -4.21 -7.48 8.36
CA ALA A 122 -3.93 -8.63 9.20
C ALA A 122 -2.63 -8.44 10.00
N MET A 123 -1.56 -7.95 9.35
CA MET A 123 -0.27 -7.68 10.01
C MET A 123 -0.36 -6.57 11.05
N VAL A 124 -1.11 -5.50 10.78
CA VAL A 124 -1.37 -4.43 11.76
C VAL A 124 -2.13 -4.97 12.97
N ALA A 125 -3.14 -5.81 12.76
CA ALA A 125 -3.89 -6.43 13.86
C ALA A 125 -2.97 -7.28 14.75
N VAL A 126 -2.09 -8.10 14.15
CA VAL A 126 -1.07 -8.88 14.88
C VAL A 126 -0.12 -7.94 15.63
N ALA A 127 0.41 -6.91 14.96
CA ALA A 127 1.36 -5.97 15.55
C ALA A 127 0.76 -5.25 16.78
N VAL A 128 -0.50 -4.80 16.69
CA VAL A 128 -1.20 -4.17 17.82
C VAL A 128 -1.38 -5.14 18.98
N MET A 129 -1.71 -6.40 18.72
CA MET A 129 -1.85 -7.43 19.76
C MET A 129 -0.51 -7.72 20.45
N VAL A 130 0.57 -7.86 19.67
CA VAL A 130 1.93 -8.05 20.19
C VAL A 130 2.37 -6.85 21.02
N LEU A 131 2.22 -5.64 20.48
CA LEU A 131 2.62 -4.40 21.17
C LEU A 131 1.83 -4.16 22.46
N ARG A 132 0.59 -4.66 22.55
CA ARG A 132 -0.20 -4.60 23.80
C ARG A 132 0.38 -5.49 24.90
N ARG A 133 1.06 -6.58 24.53
CA ARG A 133 1.73 -7.48 25.48
C ARG A 133 3.14 -7.03 25.84
N THR A 134 3.91 -6.59 24.84
CA THR A 134 5.33 -6.28 25.01
C THR A 134 5.56 -4.90 25.60
N ALA A 135 4.70 -3.92 25.32
CA ALA A 135 4.83 -2.55 25.80
C ALA A 135 3.50 -2.04 26.41
N PRO A 136 3.06 -2.56 27.59
CA PRO A 136 1.77 -2.21 28.18
C PRO A 136 1.72 -0.77 28.70
N ASN A 137 2.87 -0.20 29.08
CA ASN A 137 2.98 1.10 29.77
C ASN A 137 3.09 2.30 28.82
N VAL A 138 3.16 2.09 27.51
CA VAL A 138 3.21 3.18 26.54
C VAL A 138 1.89 3.96 26.57
N GLU A 139 2.00 5.28 26.71
CA GLU A 139 0.83 6.16 26.60
C GLU A 139 0.24 6.10 25.21
N ARG A 140 -1.07 5.85 25.13
CA ARG A 140 -1.82 5.73 23.88
C ARG A 140 -3.02 6.64 23.91
N SER A 141 -3.14 7.50 22.91
CA SER A 141 -4.29 8.40 22.75
C SER A 141 -5.62 7.65 22.58
N PHE A 142 -5.57 6.45 22.00
CA PHE A 142 -6.73 5.58 21.83
C PHE A 142 -6.40 4.13 22.23
N ARG A 143 -7.31 3.52 23.00
CA ARG A 143 -7.22 2.10 23.38
C ARG A 143 -8.39 1.34 22.79
N THR A 144 -8.12 0.48 21.82
CA THR A 144 -9.14 -0.38 21.23
C THR A 144 -9.84 -1.19 22.32
N PRO A 145 -11.18 -1.07 22.47
CA PRO A 145 -11.92 -1.88 23.41
C PRO A 145 -11.91 -3.34 22.95
N VAL A 146 -11.91 -4.27 23.90
CA VAL A 146 -12.00 -5.73 23.63
C VAL A 146 -11.02 -6.20 22.53
N LEU A 147 -9.76 -5.74 22.56
CA LEU A 147 -8.75 -6.04 21.55
C LEU A 147 -8.60 -7.54 21.27
N TRP A 148 -8.75 -8.36 22.32
CA TRP A 148 -8.60 -9.82 22.23
C TRP A 148 -9.73 -10.52 21.45
N LEU A 149 -10.83 -9.83 21.19
CA LEU A 149 -11.89 -10.28 20.29
C LEU A 149 -11.74 -9.63 18.91
N VAL A 150 -11.54 -8.31 18.89
CA VAL A 150 -11.44 -7.53 17.65
C VAL A 150 -10.21 -7.94 16.82
N GLY A 151 -9.05 -8.13 17.46
CA GLY A 151 -7.81 -8.52 16.76
C GLY A 151 -7.95 -9.85 16.00
N PRO A 152 -8.29 -10.96 16.67
CA PRO A 152 -8.50 -12.23 15.99
C PRO A 152 -9.63 -12.18 14.96
N ALA A 153 -10.74 -11.50 15.25
CA ALA A 153 -11.84 -11.34 14.29
C ALA A 153 -11.39 -10.62 13.02
N THR A 154 -10.58 -9.57 13.14
CA THR A 154 -9.98 -8.87 11.99
C THR A 154 -9.09 -9.81 11.18
N ILE A 155 -8.22 -10.58 11.84
CA ILE A 155 -7.33 -11.53 11.15
C ILE A 155 -8.14 -12.58 10.39
N VAL A 156 -9.14 -13.19 11.05
CA VAL A 156 -10.00 -14.21 10.42
C VAL A 156 -10.77 -13.60 9.24
N GLY A 157 -11.33 -12.40 9.40
CA GLY A 157 -12.01 -11.69 8.32
C GLY A 157 -11.09 -11.40 7.13
N CYS A 158 -9.88 -10.91 7.38
CA CYS A 158 -8.91 -10.64 6.33
C CYS A 158 -8.47 -11.93 5.61
N VAL A 159 -8.21 -13.01 6.34
CA VAL A 159 -7.85 -14.31 5.76
C VAL A 159 -9.03 -14.87 4.94
N PHE A 160 -10.25 -14.80 5.47
CA PHE A 160 -11.43 -15.27 4.75
C PHE A 160 -11.62 -14.50 3.43
N LEU A 161 -11.53 -13.17 3.45
CA LEU A 161 -11.62 -12.36 2.23
C LEU A 161 -10.47 -12.65 1.27
N PHE A 162 -9.25 -12.80 1.77
CA PHE A 162 -8.08 -13.13 0.96
C PHE A 162 -8.24 -14.46 0.22
N LEU A 163 -8.76 -15.49 0.87
CA LEU A 163 -9.00 -16.81 0.26
C LEU A 163 -10.12 -16.79 -0.81
N ASN A 164 -10.93 -15.73 -0.86
CA ASN A 164 -11.95 -15.53 -1.88
C ASN A 164 -11.48 -14.66 -3.05
N LEU A 165 -10.21 -14.22 -3.07
CA LEU A 165 -9.64 -13.52 -4.22
C LEU A 165 -9.32 -14.49 -5.37
N PRO A 166 -9.22 -13.99 -6.61
CA PRO A 166 -8.69 -14.77 -7.73
C PRO A 166 -7.30 -15.32 -7.44
N PHE A 167 -7.03 -16.54 -7.90
CA PHE A 167 -5.76 -17.22 -7.65
C PHE A 167 -4.53 -16.40 -8.09
N GLU A 168 -4.65 -15.66 -9.19
CA GLU A 168 -3.60 -14.77 -9.70
C GLU A 168 -3.21 -13.70 -8.67
N ALA A 169 -4.20 -13.04 -8.05
CA ALA A 169 -3.96 -12.03 -7.01
C ALA A 169 -3.40 -12.65 -5.72
N MET A 170 -3.83 -13.85 -5.36
CA MET A 170 -3.30 -14.57 -4.19
C MET A 170 -1.82 -14.90 -4.35
N MET A 171 -1.35 -15.22 -5.57
CA MET A 171 0.05 -15.56 -5.85
C MET A 171 0.99 -14.35 -5.78
N VAL A 172 0.48 -13.15 -5.97
CA VAL A 172 1.30 -11.93 -5.90
C VAL A 172 1.93 -11.75 -4.52
N LEU A 173 1.19 -12.05 -3.45
CA LEU A 173 1.67 -11.88 -2.08
C LEU A 173 2.90 -12.77 -1.75
N PRO A 174 2.87 -14.10 -1.96
CA PRO A 174 4.03 -14.95 -1.70
C PRO A 174 5.22 -14.62 -2.62
N ILE A 175 4.97 -14.22 -3.87
CA ILE A 175 6.04 -13.83 -4.80
C ILE A 175 6.73 -12.56 -4.30
N TRP A 176 5.99 -11.50 -3.98
CA TRP A 176 6.53 -10.27 -3.41
C TRP A 176 7.18 -10.49 -2.05
N GLY A 177 6.56 -11.33 -1.21
CA GLY A 177 7.13 -11.73 0.07
C GLY A 177 8.48 -12.42 -0.08
N ALA A 178 8.60 -13.36 -1.01
CA ALA A 178 9.86 -14.04 -1.31
C ALA A 178 10.94 -13.06 -1.80
N ILE A 179 10.58 -12.15 -2.71
CA ILE A 179 11.50 -11.08 -3.17
C ILE A 179 11.94 -10.21 -1.98
N GLY A 180 11.01 -9.81 -1.12
CA GLY A 180 11.32 -9.01 0.08
C GLY A 180 12.26 -9.75 1.04
N VAL A 181 12.04 -11.04 1.28
CA VAL A 181 12.90 -11.89 2.11
C VAL A 181 14.30 -12.01 1.50
N VAL A 182 14.41 -12.22 0.20
CA VAL A 182 15.71 -12.27 -0.50
C VAL A 182 16.46 -10.95 -0.34
N ILE A 183 15.80 -9.81 -0.58
CA ILE A 183 16.39 -8.48 -0.39
C ILE A 183 16.83 -8.28 1.06
N TYR A 184 16.00 -8.69 2.02
CA TYR A 184 16.31 -8.57 3.45
C TYR A 184 17.58 -9.35 3.82
N PHE A 185 17.69 -10.63 3.44
CA PHE A 185 18.85 -11.45 3.78
C PHE A 185 20.10 -11.08 2.99
N ALA A 186 19.95 -10.70 1.72
CA ALA A 186 21.08 -10.34 0.85
C ALA A 186 21.66 -8.95 1.19
N TYR A 187 20.80 -7.98 1.51
CA TYR A 187 21.20 -6.58 1.65
C TYR A 187 20.90 -6.01 3.03
N SER A 188 19.61 -5.99 3.45
CA SER A 188 19.13 -5.22 4.60
C SER A 188 19.72 -5.68 5.92
N ARG A 189 19.84 -7.01 6.14
CA ARG A 189 20.37 -7.58 7.40
C ARG A 189 21.78 -7.10 7.76
N ARG A 190 22.62 -6.82 6.75
CA ARG A 190 24.01 -6.37 6.96
C ARG A 190 24.15 -4.86 7.07
N ARG A 191 23.18 -4.10 6.58
CA ARG A 191 23.25 -2.64 6.49
C ARG A 191 22.20 -1.90 7.31
N SER A 192 21.25 -2.61 7.91
CA SER A 192 20.24 -2.01 8.78
C SER A 192 20.91 -1.32 9.96
N HIS A 193 20.66 -0.04 10.13
CA HIS A 193 21.16 0.77 11.25
C HIS A 193 20.67 0.23 12.59
N LEU A 194 19.41 -0.21 12.66
CA LEU A 194 18.85 -0.86 13.84
C LEU A 194 19.57 -2.17 14.18
N GLY A 195 19.92 -2.98 13.17
CA GLY A 195 20.70 -4.21 13.36
C GLY A 195 22.14 -3.96 13.79
N GLN A 196 22.67 -2.76 13.57
CA GLN A 196 24.00 -2.30 14.02
C GLN A 196 23.95 -1.58 15.38
N GLY A 197 22.78 -1.54 16.04
CA GLY A 197 22.61 -0.85 17.33
C GLY A 197 22.58 0.68 17.20
N GLN A 198 22.21 1.21 16.04
CA GLN A 198 22.11 2.64 15.79
C GLN A 198 20.64 3.03 15.55
N VAL A 199 20.20 4.10 16.18
CA VAL A 199 18.88 4.69 15.93
C VAL A 199 19.07 6.02 15.20
N THR A 200 18.39 6.19 14.08
CA THR A 200 18.37 7.48 13.39
C THR A 200 17.36 8.39 14.08
N VAL A 201 17.82 9.33 14.85
CA VAL A 201 16.98 10.37 15.46
C VAL A 201 16.86 11.50 14.43
N VAL A 202 15.65 11.79 14.03
CA VAL A 202 15.36 12.95 13.18
C VAL A 202 15.01 14.11 14.08
N ASP A 203 15.84 15.14 14.06
CA ASP A 203 15.48 16.41 14.66
C ASP A 203 14.52 17.13 13.70
N GLU A 204 13.22 17.05 14.00
CA GLU A 204 12.15 17.64 13.17
C GLU A 204 12.31 19.16 13.01
N VAL A 205 13.01 19.82 13.94
CA VAL A 205 13.22 21.27 13.93
C VAL A 205 14.41 21.67 13.04
N ALA A 206 15.45 20.82 13.01
CA ALA A 206 16.69 21.12 12.27
C ALA A 206 16.73 20.50 10.87
N GLY A 207 15.85 19.53 10.56
CA GLY A 207 15.87 18.77 9.30
C GLY A 207 17.13 17.92 9.13
N ASP A 208 17.89 17.74 10.18
CA ASP A 208 19.13 16.96 10.22
C ASP A 208 18.87 15.58 10.85
N SER A 209 19.54 14.56 10.34
CA SER A 209 19.44 13.19 10.84
C SER A 209 20.76 12.81 11.51
N THR A 210 20.74 12.70 12.84
CA THR A 210 21.88 12.23 13.62
C THR A 210 21.71 10.74 13.96
N MET A 211 22.78 9.96 13.78
CA MET A 211 22.83 8.57 14.23
C MET A 211 23.32 8.53 15.67
N LEU A 212 22.48 8.03 16.57
CA LEU A 212 22.85 7.81 17.95
C LEU A 212 22.96 6.31 18.25
N PRO A 213 23.95 5.88 19.06
CA PRO A 213 23.98 4.51 19.55
C PRO A 213 22.76 4.24 20.45
N ILE A 214 22.23 3.02 20.39
CA ILE A 214 21.17 2.59 21.31
C ILE A 214 21.81 2.40 22.67
N ASP A 215 21.43 3.23 23.67
CA ASP A 215 21.80 2.97 25.04
C ASP A 215 21.26 1.60 25.47
N PRO A 216 22.07 0.75 26.13
CA PRO A 216 21.59 -0.51 26.65
C PRO A 216 20.42 -0.24 27.62
N PRO A 217 19.38 -1.13 27.64
CA PRO A 217 18.26 -0.94 28.53
C PRO A 217 18.78 -0.78 29.97
N VAL A 218 18.37 0.30 30.61
CA VAL A 218 18.66 0.54 32.02
C VAL A 218 18.05 -0.61 32.82
N THR A 219 18.88 -1.48 33.36
CA THR A 219 18.51 -2.65 34.16
C THR A 219 17.84 -2.23 35.46
#